data_a9f37281aaa5314e8df17525c6575e9e
#
_entry.id   a9f37281aaa5314e8df17525c6575e9e
#
_cell.length_a   1.000
_cell.length_b   1.000
_cell.length_c   1.000
_cell.angle_alpha   90.00
_cell.angle_beta   90.00
_cell.angle_gamma   90.00
#
_symmetry.space_group_name_H-M   'P 1'
#
loop_
_entity.id
_entity.type
_entity.pdbx_description
1 polymer ?
#
loop_
_entity_poly.entity_id
_entity_poly.type
_entity_poly.pdbx_seq_one_letter_code
_entity_poly.pdbx_strand_id
1 'polypeptide(L)'
;MKRILLLLMSVFIAAAVFSQDRVRAYLVSNAHFDSQWNWDVQRSIREYIPKTLDQNLFLLGTYPDYVFNFEGGIKYQWMKEYYPHQYELIKRYIREGRWHVTGSTWDATDPNIPSAESFTRNILYGQHFYRREFGVEGTDIFLPDCFGFGWTLPTIAAHSGLIGFSTQKLMWRHRPFHGTSKIPFEIGLWQGVDGSRIMAVMDAHNYTTKWRYEDLSHSKYLQDIAQSNPLNAVYHYY
;
A
#
# COMPACT_ATOMS: atom_id res chain seq x y z
N MET A 1 0.80 -15.51 54.64
CA MET A 1 -0.07 -14.76 53.68
C MET A 1 0.60 -13.53 53.08
N LYS A 2 1.14 -12.55 53.85
CA LYS A 2 1.79 -11.33 53.27
C LYS A 2 2.97 -11.58 52.34
N ARG A 3 3.82 -12.60 52.59
CA ARG A 3 4.96 -12.94 51.72
C ARG A 3 4.56 -13.60 50.39
N ILE A 4 3.46 -14.36 50.38
CA ILE A 4 2.89 -14.95 49.15
C ILE A 4 2.25 -13.87 48.29
N LEU A 5 1.58 -12.88 48.90
CA LEU A 5 0.98 -11.76 48.17
C LEU A 5 2.02 -10.87 47.52
N LEU A 6 3.19 -10.64 48.18
CA LEU A 6 4.31 -9.90 47.65
C LEU A 6 5.00 -10.63 46.47
N LEU A 7 5.08 -11.96 46.54
CA LEU A 7 5.65 -12.77 45.46
C LEU A 7 4.71 -12.77 44.24
N LEU A 8 3.38 -12.86 44.45
CA LEU A 8 2.40 -12.77 43.38
C LEU A 8 2.38 -11.38 42.73
N MET A 9 2.49 -10.30 43.51
CA MET A 9 2.60 -8.96 42.97
C MET A 9 3.89 -8.76 42.18
N SER A 10 5.02 -9.29 42.63
CA SER A 10 6.29 -9.18 41.87
C SER A 10 6.26 -9.99 40.57
N VAL A 11 5.60 -11.15 40.53
CA VAL A 11 5.40 -11.92 39.29
C VAL A 11 4.46 -11.20 38.33
N PHE A 12 3.40 -10.56 38.81
CA PHE A 12 2.50 -9.75 37.98
C PHE A 12 3.19 -8.48 37.43
N ILE A 13 4.03 -7.82 38.21
CA ILE A 13 4.83 -6.65 37.77
C ILE A 13 5.89 -7.10 36.76
N ALA A 14 6.55 -8.25 36.98
CA ALA A 14 7.50 -8.80 36.01
C ALA A 14 6.82 -9.21 34.69
N ALA A 15 5.62 -9.79 34.74
CA ALA A 15 4.85 -10.12 33.54
C ALA A 15 4.37 -8.86 32.77
N ALA A 16 4.07 -7.77 33.47
CA ALA A 16 3.70 -6.49 32.85
C ALA A 16 4.90 -5.77 32.23
N VAL A 17 6.12 -5.98 32.73
CA VAL A 17 7.35 -5.37 32.20
C VAL A 17 7.88 -6.13 30.95
N PHE A 18 7.44 -7.38 30.73
CA PHE A 18 7.81 -8.16 29.53
C PHE A 18 6.82 -8.08 28.38
N SER A 19 5.76 -7.31 28.47
CA SER A 19 5.03 -6.85 27.30
C SER A 19 5.75 -5.64 26.70
N GLN A 20 6.97 -5.84 26.21
CA GLN A 20 7.50 -4.95 25.18
C GLN A 20 6.52 -5.04 24.03
N ASP A 21 5.81 -3.95 23.76
CA ASP A 21 4.97 -3.83 22.57
C ASP A 21 5.84 -4.16 21.37
N ARG A 22 5.59 -5.35 20.81
CA ARG A 22 6.38 -5.82 19.66
C ARG A 22 6.14 -4.86 18.52
N VAL A 23 7.21 -4.31 17.99
CA VAL A 23 7.18 -3.54 16.75
C VAL A 23 6.57 -4.42 15.66
N ARG A 24 5.60 -3.87 14.93
CA ARG A 24 4.97 -4.53 13.79
C ARG A 24 5.47 -3.89 12.50
N ALA A 25 6.07 -4.66 11.63
CA ALA A 25 6.44 -4.23 10.29
C ALA A 25 5.48 -4.86 9.27
N TYR A 26 4.74 -4.02 8.56
CA TYR A 26 3.89 -4.42 7.44
C TYR A 26 4.66 -4.14 6.14
N LEU A 27 5.24 -5.20 5.58
CA LEU A 27 6.02 -5.12 4.34
C LEU A 27 5.13 -5.59 3.20
N VAL A 28 4.89 -4.72 2.25
CA VAL A 28 3.94 -4.95 1.16
C VAL A 28 4.70 -5.06 -0.15
N SER A 29 4.74 -6.24 -0.75
CA SER A 29 5.30 -6.41 -2.09
C SER A 29 4.35 -5.83 -3.14
N ASN A 30 4.89 -5.01 -4.02
CA ASN A 30 4.17 -4.32 -5.07
C ASN A 30 5.05 -4.18 -6.33
N ALA A 31 4.43 -4.03 -7.47
CA ALA A 31 5.12 -3.66 -8.71
C ALA A 31 4.42 -2.43 -9.29
N HIS A 32 4.79 -1.26 -8.78
CA HIS A 32 4.34 -0.01 -9.40
C HIS A 32 5.05 0.19 -10.73
N PHE A 33 4.28 0.37 -11.80
CA PHE A 33 4.79 0.89 -13.06
C PHE A 33 3.75 1.79 -13.74
N ASP A 34 4.26 2.80 -14.44
CA ASP A 34 3.43 3.70 -15.20
C ASP A 34 2.81 3.00 -16.41
N SER A 35 1.53 3.26 -16.67
CA SER A 35 0.85 2.79 -17.88
C SER A 35 1.54 3.28 -19.16
N GLN A 36 2.11 4.48 -19.08
CA GLN A 36 3.07 5.06 -20.03
C GLN A 36 3.89 6.14 -19.32
N TRP A 37 5.12 6.35 -19.75
CA TRP A 37 5.99 7.43 -19.25
C TRP A 37 7.02 7.83 -20.32
N ASN A 38 8.28 7.33 -20.25
CA ASN A 38 9.28 7.46 -21.30
C ASN A 38 9.15 6.37 -22.38
N TRP A 39 8.01 5.70 -22.40
CA TRP A 39 7.62 4.65 -23.32
C TRP A 39 6.11 4.72 -23.57
N ASP A 40 5.65 4.04 -24.62
CA ASP A 40 4.25 3.95 -24.98
C ASP A 40 3.52 2.78 -24.29
N VAL A 41 2.20 2.81 -24.36
CA VAL A 41 1.31 1.77 -23.82
C VAL A 41 1.63 0.39 -24.41
N GLN A 42 2.02 0.33 -25.68
CA GLN A 42 2.35 -0.93 -26.35
C GLN A 42 3.59 -1.58 -25.72
N ARG A 43 4.54 -0.79 -25.27
CA ARG A 43 5.69 -1.29 -24.53
C ARG A 43 5.31 -1.78 -23.14
N SER A 44 4.41 -1.09 -22.44
CA SER A 44 3.86 -1.56 -21.17
C SER A 44 3.24 -2.94 -21.32
N ILE A 45 2.43 -3.13 -22.36
CA ILE A 45 1.77 -4.42 -22.63
C ILE A 45 2.79 -5.51 -22.98
N ARG A 46 3.78 -5.22 -23.84
CA ARG A 46 4.71 -6.24 -24.34
C ARG A 46 5.86 -6.59 -23.40
N GLU A 47 6.28 -5.67 -22.53
CA GLU A 47 7.47 -5.84 -21.69
C GLU A 47 7.16 -5.86 -20.19
N TYR A 48 6.41 -4.87 -19.68
CA TYR A 48 6.24 -4.72 -18.24
C TYR A 48 5.16 -5.64 -17.67
N ILE A 49 4.05 -5.82 -18.39
CA ILE A 49 3.00 -6.76 -17.98
C ILE A 49 3.53 -8.20 -17.90
N PRO A 50 4.15 -8.79 -18.93
CA PRO A 50 4.66 -10.16 -18.83
C PRO A 50 5.75 -10.30 -17.75
N LYS A 51 6.62 -9.30 -17.60
CA LYS A 51 7.63 -9.30 -16.54
C LYS A 51 7.01 -9.37 -15.14
N THR A 52 5.99 -8.57 -14.90
CA THR A 52 5.24 -8.55 -13.62
C THR A 52 4.55 -9.91 -13.39
N LEU A 53 3.93 -10.46 -14.43
CA LEU A 53 3.27 -11.76 -14.39
C LEU A 53 4.25 -12.89 -14.08
N ASP A 54 5.31 -13.01 -14.86
CA ASP A 54 6.26 -14.14 -14.76
C ASP A 54 6.95 -14.13 -13.39
N GLN A 55 7.42 -12.99 -12.93
CA GLN A 55 8.08 -12.88 -11.63
C GLN A 55 7.15 -13.23 -10.48
N ASN A 56 5.95 -12.66 -10.46
CA ASN A 56 5.07 -12.83 -9.32
C ASN A 56 4.35 -14.19 -9.33
N LEU A 57 4.01 -14.73 -10.48
CA LEU A 57 3.48 -16.10 -10.58
C LEU A 57 4.53 -17.14 -10.16
N PHE A 58 5.81 -16.92 -10.50
CA PHE A 58 6.90 -17.74 -9.99
C PHE A 58 7.03 -17.68 -8.46
N LEU A 59 7.01 -16.48 -7.88
CA LEU A 59 7.09 -16.28 -6.43
C LEU A 59 5.89 -16.90 -5.71
N LEU A 60 4.69 -16.70 -6.22
CA LEU A 60 3.46 -17.29 -5.70
C LEU A 60 3.47 -18.81 -5.76
N GLY A 61 4.04 -19.39 -6.82
CA GLY A 61 4.19 -20.85 -6.96
C GLY A 61 5.27 -21.44 -6.07
N THR A 62 6.29 -20.66 -5.72
CA THR A 62 7.46 -21.12 -4.97
C THR A 62 7.31 -20.94 -3.46
N TYR A 63 6.74 -19.81 -3.02
CA TYR A 63 6.65 -19.42 -1.61
C TYR A 63 5.18 -19.40 -1.17
N PRO A 64 4.75 -20.31 -0.29
CA PRO A 64 3.33 -20.41 0.13
C PRO A 64 2.82 -19.17 0.84
N ASP A 65 3.69 -18.47 1.58
CA ASP A 65 3.33 -17.28 2.36
C ASP A 65 3.50 -15.97 1.57
N TYR A 66 3.95 -16.03 0.31
CA TYR A 66 4.13 -14.82 -0.51
C TYR A 66 2.78 -14.24 -0.88
N VAL A 67 2.64 -12.93 -0.64
CA VAL A 67 1.48 -12.12 -1.00
C VAL A 67 1.93 -10.99 -1.89
N PHE A 68 1.22 -10.75 -2.98
CA PHE A 68 1.50 -9.67 -3.92
C PHE A 68 0.34 -8.70 -4.02
N ASN A 69 0.65 -7.42 -4.15
CA ASN A 69 -0.31 -6.33 -4.28
C ASN A 69 -0.11 -5.64 -5.63
N PHE A 70 -1.19 -5.45 -6.39
CA PHE A 70 -1.10 -4.83 -7.70
C PHE A 70 -2.28 -3.92 -7.97
N GLU A 71 -2.01 -2.73 -8.52
CA GLU A 71 -2.97 -1.65 -8.70
C GLU A 71 -3.26 -1.38 -10.20
N GLY A 72 -4.42 -0.74 -10.44
CA GLY A 72 -4.80 -0.22 -11.77
C GLY A 72 -5.62 -1.20 -12.62
N GLY A 73 -6.93 -0.96 -12.72
CA GLY A 73 -7.86 -1.80 -13.49
C GLY A 73 -7.47 -1.96 -14.96
N ILE A 74 -6.89 -0.92 -15.58
CA ILE A 74 -6.41 -0.97 -16.97
C ILE A 74 -5.33 -2.03 -17.17
N LYS A 75 -4.42 -2.20 -16.21
CA LYS A 75 -3.34 -3.17 -16.28
C LYS A 75 -3.90 -4.61 -16.27
N TYR A 76 -4.90 -4.85 -15.41
CA TYR A 76 -5.63 -6.12 -15.41
C TYR A 76 -6.44 -6.35 -16.70
N GLN A 77 -6.99 -5.28 -17.29
CA GLN A 77 -7.65 -5.39 -18.59
C GLN A 77 -6.65 -5.83 -19.68
N TRP A 78 -5.44 -5.27 -19.69
CA TRP A 78 -4.39 -5.72 -20.61
C TRP A 78 -3.96 -7.17 -20.34
N MET A 79 -3.84 -7.58 -19.07
CA MET A 79 -3.57 -8.98 -18.72
C MET A 79 -4.64 -9.91 -19.25
N LYS A 80 -5.92 -9.54 -19.11
CA LYS A 80 -7.05 -10.31 -19.61
C LYS A 80 -7.02 -10.47 -21.13
N GLU A 81 -6.69 -9.39 -21.84
CA GLU A 81 -6.73 -9.33 -23.29
C GLU A 81 -5.52 -10.01 -23.93
N TYR A 82 -4.32 -9.77 -23.41
CA TYR A 82 -3.08 -10.21 -24.05
C TYR A 82 -2.42 -11.43 -23.41
N TYR A 83 -2.78 -11.75 -22.16
CA TYR A 83 -2.21 -12.85 -21.36
C TYR A 83 -3.30 -13.68 -20.66
N PRO A 84 -4.32 -14.19 -21.37
CA PRO A 84 -5.51 -14.80 -20.77
C PRO A 84 -5.19 -16.01 -19.90
N HIS A 85 -4.18 -16.80 -20.24
CA HIS A 85 -3.78 -17.95 -19.44
C HIS A 85 -3.25 -17.52 -18.04
N GLN A 86 -2.33 -16.55 -18.00
CA GLN A 86 -1.80 -16.02 -16.75
C GLN A 86 -2.89 -15.27 -15.97
N TYR A 87 -3.81 -14.60 -16.66
CA TYR A 87 -4.95 -13.93 -16.02
C TYR A 87 -5.84 -14.89 -15.23
N GLU A 88 -6.10 -16.10 -15.72
CA GLU A 88 -6.85 -17.10 -14.96
C GLU A 88 -6.07 -17.58 -13.72
N LEU A 89 -4.75 -17.66 -13.77
CA LEU A 89 -3.92 -17.94 -12.59
C LEU A 89 -4.02 -16.80 -11.56
N ILE A 90 -3.99 -15.54 -12.00
CA ILE A 90 -4.20 -14.38 -11.11
C ILE A 90 -5.56 -14.48 -10.42
N LYS A 91 -6.64 -14.76 -11.14
CA LYS A 91 -7.98 -14.93 -10.56
C LYS A 91 -8.02 -16.00 -9.48
N ARG A 92 -7.25 -17.09 -9.66
CA ARG A 92 -7.09 -18.10 -8.63
C ARG A 92 -6.40 -17.54 -7.39
N TYR A 93 -5.25 -16.85 -7.55
CA TYR A 93 -4.50 -16.29 -6.43
C TYR A 93 -5.26 -15.15 -5.71
N ILE A 94 -6.11 -14.41 -6.42
CA ILE A 94 -7.03 -13.44 -5.80
C ILE A 94 -8.01 -14.16 -4.88
N ARG A 95 -8.64 -15.25 -5.34
CA ARG A 95 -9.56 -16.07 -4.50
C ARG A 95 -8.86 -16.72 -3.30
N GLU A 96 -7.60 -17.09 -3.44
CA GLU A 96 -6.76 -17.62 -2.36
C GLU A 96 -6.27 -16.54 -1.37
N GLY A 97 -6.54 -15.24 -1.62
CA GLY A 97 -6.08 -14.12 -0.82
C GLY A 97 -4.57 -13.88 -0.89
N ARG A 98 -3.92 -14.33 -1.96
CA ARG A 98 -2.46 -14.21 -2.17
C ARG A 98 -2.06 -13.19 -3.23
N TRP A 99 -3.02 -12.73 -4.02
CA TRP A 99 -2.89 -11.58 -4.91
C TRP A 99 -3.97 -10.57 -4.56
N HIS A 100 -3.58 -9.43 -4.02
CA HIS A 100 -4.50 -8.35 -3.65
C HIS A 100 -4.62 -7.32 -4.74
N VAL A 101 -5.86 -6.97 -5.07
CA VAL A 101 -6.18 -5.80 -5.89
C VAL A 101 -6.13 -4.59 -4.98
N THR A 102 -5.14 -3.75 -5.14
CA THR A 102 -4.96 -2.53 -4.35
C THR A 102 -5.25 -1.28 -5.20
N GLY A 103 -5.46 -0.14 -4.56
CA GLY A 103 -5.67 1.13 -5.24
C GLY A 103 -6.91 1.13 -6.13
N SER A 104 -8.06 1.30 -5.60
CA SER A 104 -9.41 1.19 -6.19
C SER A 104 -9.65 1.87 -7.55
N THR A 105 -8.64 2.42 -8.20
CA THR A 105 -8.72 3.23 -9.42
C THR A 105 -8.57 2.40 -10.71
N TRP A 106 -9.13 2.93 -11.82
CA TRP A 106 -8.89 2.38 -13.14
C TRP A 106 -7.42 2.48 -13.56
N ASP A 107 -6.80 3.63 -13.32
CA ASP A 107 -5.36 3.84 -13.48
C ASP A 107 -4.84 4.82 -12.43
N ALA A 108 -3.54 4.78 -12.15
CA ALA A 108 -2.89 5.77 -11.32
C ALA A 108 -3.04 7.18 -11.94
N THR A 109 -3.27 8.17 -11.11
CA THR A 109 -3.46 9.55 -11.56
C THR A 109 -2.86 10.53 -10.56
N ASP A 110 -2.35 11.65 -11.04
CA ASP A 110 -2.03 12.78 -10.17
C ASP A 110 -3.35 13.37 -9.62
N PRO A 111 -3.59 13.37 -8.32
CA PRO A 111 -4.87 13.82 -7.76
C PRO A 111 -5.07 15.35 -7.81
N ASN A 112 -4.05 16.12 -8.18
CA ASN A 112 -4.14 17.58 -8.26
C ASN A 112 -4.48 18.09 -9.68
N ILE A 113 -4.41 17.23 -10.70
CA ILE A 113 -4.63 17.62 -12.10
C ILE A 113 -6.08 17.40 -12.55
N PRO A 114 -6.69 16.21 -12.35
CA PRO A 114 -8.04 15.96 -12.82
C PRO A 114 -9.09 16.69 -11.97
N SER A 115 -10.27 16.90 -12.54
CA SER A 115 -11.43 17.35 -11.76
C SER A 115 -11.85 16.30 -10.73
N ALA A 116 -12.56 16.72 -9.68
CA ALA A 116 -13.09 15.78 -8.67
C ALA A 116 -14.01 14.72 -9.32
N GLU A 117 -14.80 15.11 -10.33
CA GLU A 117 -15.64 14.17 -11.09
C GLU A 117 -14.80 13.13 -11.84
N SER A 118 -13.75 13.56 -12.52
CA SER A 118 -12.84 12.66 -13.24
C SER A 118 -12.17 11.66 -12.30
N PHE A 119 -11.73 12.15 -11.15
CA PHE A 119 -11.12 11.29 -10.11
C PHE A 119 -12.14 10.29 -9.55
N THR A 120 -13.36 10.71 -9.26
CA THR A 120 -14.44 9.83 -8.79
C THR A 120 -14.79 8.76 -9.84
N ARG A 121 -14.84 9.13 -11.12
CA ARG A 121 -15.05 8.17 -12.22
C ARG A 121 -13.91 7.16 -12.34
N ASN A 122 -12.68 7.58 -12.13
CA ASN A 122 -11.52 6.70 -12.13
C ASN A 122 -11.66 5.61 -11.04
N ILE A 123 -12.12 5.98 -9.84
CA ILE A 123 -12.48 5.02 -8.78
C ILE A 123 -13.66 4.14 -9.22
N LEU A 124 -14.73 4.73 -9.73
CA LEU A 124 -15.93 4.00 -10.13
C LEU A 124 -15.60 2.90 -11.17
N TYR A 125 -14.83 3.24 -12.20
CA TYR A 125 -14.44 2.28 -13.23
C TYR A 125 -13.52 1.17 -12.69
N GLY A 126 -12.55 1.51 -11.84
CA GLY A 126 -11.70 0.52 -11.18
C GLY A 126 -12.51 -0.45 -10.34
N GLN A 127 -13.36 0.07 -9.44
CA GLN A 127 -14.23 -0.74 -8.59
C GLN A 127 -15.21 -1.61 -9.39
N HIS A 128 -15.81 -1.04 -10.45
CA HIS A 128 -16.70 -1.82 -11.31
C HIS A 128 -15.98 -3.00 -11.97
N PHE A 129 -14.78 -2.77 -12.47
CA PHE A 129 -13.96 -3.80 -13.08
C PHE A 129 -13.62 -4.90 -12.07
N TYR A 130 -13.13 -4.53 -10.87
CA TYR A 130 -12.74 -5.50 -9.84
C TYR A 130 -13.91 -6.36 -9.37
N ARG A 131 -15.08 -5.75 -9.13
CA ARG A 131 -16.30 -6.50 -8.80
C ARG A 131 -16.69 -7.49 -9.88
N ARG A 132 -16.71 -7.05 -11.13
CA ARG A 132 -17.14 -7.88 -12.26
C ARG A 132 -16.16 -9.02 -12.54
N GLU A 133 -14.86 -8.77 -12.49
CA GLU A 133 -13.84 -9.76 -12.90
C GLU A 133 -13.41 -10.68 -11.76
N PHE A 134 -13.37 -10.17 -10.55
CA PHE A 134 -12.79 -10.87 -9.40
C PHE A 134 -13.75 -11.09 -8.24
N GLY A 135 -14.89 -10.41 -8.22
CA GLY A 135 -15.84 -10.45 -7.10
C GLY A 135 -15.32 -9.75 -5.84
N VAL A 136 -14.34 -8.88 -5.98
CA VAL A 136 -13.73 -8.12 -4.86
C VAL A 136 -13.85 -6.62 -5.09
N GLU A 137 -13.64 -5.85 -4.03
CA GLU A 137 -13.54 -4.40 -4.07
C GLU A 137 -12.20 -3.94 -3.51
N GLY A 138 -11.62 -2.89 -4.10
CA GLY A 138 -10.53 -2.18 -3.48
C GLY A 138 -11.04 -1.36 -2.30
N THR A 139 -10.22 -1.20 -1.27
CA THR A 139 -10.59 -0.47 -0.05
C THR A 139 -9.76 0.78 0.17
N ASP A 140 -8.83 1.06 -0.72
CA ASP A 140 -7.84 2.11 -0.56
C ASP A 140 -7.61 2.90 -1.86
N ILE A 141 -6.95 4.03 -1.73
CA ILE A 141 -6.28 4.74 -2.82
C ILE A 141 -4.78 4.52 -2.64
N PHE A 142 -4.15 3.93 -3.65
CA PHE A 142 -2.72 3.66 -3.68
C PHE A 142 -2.05 4.52 -4.77
N LEU A 143 -1.31 5.54 -4.36
CA LEU A 143 -0.65 6.50 -5.25
C LEU A 143 0.80 6.71 -4.80
N PRO A 144 1.69 5.73 -5.03
CA PRO A 144 3.06 5.74 -4.49
C PRO A 144 3.93 6.82 -5.12
N ASP A 145 3.66 7.23 -6.36
CA ASP A 145 4.52 8.12 -7.15
C ASP A 145 3.93 9.52 -7.41
N CYS A 146 2.93 9.96 -6.65
CA CYS A 146 2.34 11.29 -6.82
C CYS A 146 3.04 12.38 -6.01
N PHE A 147 2.95 13.61 -6.50
CA PHE A 147 3.76 14.75 -6.03
C PHE A 147 3.00 15.73 -5.13
N GLY A 148 1.99 15.28 -4.47
CA GLY A 148 1.17 16.05 -3.55
C GLY A 148 -0.31 15.68 -3.65
N PHE A 149 -1.07 16.04 -2.62
CA PHE A 149 -2.45 15.60 -2.46
C PHE A 149 -3.32 16.73 -1.96
N GLY A 150 -4.44 16.93 -2.64
CA GLY A 150 -5.43 17.93 -2.26
C GLY A 150 -6.23 17.54 -1.01
N TRP A 151 -6.70 18.51 -0.28
CA TRP A 151 -7.46 18.37 0.96
C TRP A 151 -8.82 17.67 0.78
N THR A 152 -9.32 17.64 -0.46
CA THR A 152 -10.57 16.97 -0.82
C THR A 152 -10.41 15.46 -1.02
N LEU A 153 -9.19 14.94 -1.13
CA LEU A 153 -8.96 13.53 -1.41
C LEU A 153 -9.57 12.59 -0.36
N PRO A 154 -9.41 12.82 0.97
CA PRO A 154 -10.07 12.00 1.98
C PRO A 154 -11.60 12.02 1.89
N THR A 155 -12.19 13.17 1.54
CA THR A 155 -13.64 13.30 1.31
C THR A 155 -14.09 12.42 0.15
N ILE A 156 -13.42 12.53 -1.00
CA ILE A 156 -13.74 11.71 -2.19
C ILE A 156 -13.59 10.22 -1.86
N ALA A 157 -12.50 9.84 -1.19
CA ALA A 157 -12.26 8.47 -0.80
C ALA A 157 -13.37 7.91 0.10
N ALA A 158 -13.69 8.61 1.19
CA ALA A 158 -14.72 8.20 2.14
C ALA A 158 -16.10 8.07 1.48
N HIS A 159 -16.51 9.04 0.66
CA HIS A 159 -17.77 9.00 -0.09
C HIS A 159 -17.78 7.95 -1.20
N SER A 160 -16.63 7.46 -1.62
CA SER A 160 -16.49 6.32 -2.53
C SER A 160 -16.44 4.96 -1.79
N GLY A 161 -16.65 4.94 -0.47
CA GLY A 161 -16.60 3.73 0.36
C GLY A 161 -15.20 3.25 0.68
N LEU A 162 -14.16 4.06 0.42
CA LEU A 162 -12.78 3.71 0.69
C LEU A 162 -12.37 4.12 2.11
N ILE A 163 -11.54 3.32 2.75
CA ILE A 163 -11.12 3.50 4.15
C ILE A 163 -9.63 3.80 4.29
N GLY A 164 -8.85 3.65 3.21
CA GLY A 164 -7.40 3.75 3.22
C GLY A 164 -6.82 4.61 2.12
N PHE A 165 -5.61 5.10 2.39
CA PHE A 165 -4.76 5.81 1.44
C PHE A 165 -3.30 5.49 1.73
N SER A 166 -2.48 5.31 0.69
CA SER A 166 -1.03 5.20 0.85
C SER A 166 -0.25 5.86 -0.28
N THR A 167 0.91 6.41 0.09
CA THR A 167 1.87 7.05 -0.81
C THR A 167 3.29 6.91 -0.29
N GLN A 168 4.30 7.11 -1.15
CA GLN A 168 5.73 7.00 -0.78
C GLN A 168 6.58 8.18 -1.29
N LYS A 169 6.06 8.98 -2.21
CA LYS A 169 6.87 9.98 -2.93
C LYS A 169 7.14 11.29 -2.16
N LEU A 170 6.48 11.51 -1.04
CA LEU A 170 6.50 12.80 -0.36
C LEU A 170 7.89 13.25 0.14
N MET A 171 8.81 12.33 0.39
CA MET A 171 10.19 12.61 0.82
C MET A 171 11.22 12.63 -0.32
N TRP A 172 10.80 12.58 -1.56
CA TRP A 172 11.73 12.62 -2.70
C TRP A 172 12.41 13.98 -2.85
N ARG A 173 13.68 14.05 -2.45
CA ARG A 173 14.43 15.30 -2.22
C ARG A 173 14.92 16.03 -3.47
N HIS A 174 14.78 15.48 -4.65
CA HIS A 174 15.40 16.02 -5.86
C HIS A 174 14.56 17.04 -6.63
N ARG A 175 13.51 17.58 -6.02
CA ARG A 175 12.64 18.56 -6.67
C ARG A 175 12.65 19.91 -5.95
N PRO A 176 12.76 21.04 -6.66
CA PRO A 176 12.80 22.39 -6.05
C PRO A 176 11.50 22.79 -5.34
N PHE A 177 10.43 22.01 -5.49
CA PHE A 177 9.13 22.26 -4.87
C PHE A 177 8.93 21.53 -3.54
N HIS A 178 9.86 20.68 -3.13
CA HIS A 178 9.81 20.06 -1.83
C HIS A 178 10.38 21.05 -0.82
N GLY A 179 9.47 21.77 -0.18
CA GLY A 179 9.80 22.57 0.99
C GLY A 179 10.41 21.72 2.11
N THR A 180 10.90 22.36 3.14
CA THR A 180 11.42 21.73 4.37
C THR A 180 10.31 21.10 5.22
N SER A 181 9.11 20.93 4.68
CA SER A 181 7.95 20.40 5.38
C SER A 181 8.19 18.94 5.76
N LYS A 182 8.16 18.68 7.04
CA LYS A 182 8.17 17.32 7.57
C LYS A 182 6.83 16.66 7.28
N ILE A 183 6.84 15.38 6.95
CA ILE A 183 5.61 14.58 6.91
C ILE A 183 5.03 14.59 8.33
N PRO A 184 3.74 14.94 8.49
CA PRO A 184 3.16 15.16 9.82
C PRO A 184 3.00 13.86 10.62
N PHE A 185 2.84 12.73 9.96
CA PHE A 185 2.74 11.41 10.55
C PHE A 185 3.08 10.35 9.51
N GLU A 186 3.41 9.18 9.95
CA GLU A 186 3.68 8.04 9.07
C GLU A 186 2.41 7.21 8.84
N ILE A 187 1.72 6.87 9.91
CA ILE A 187 0.42 6.18 9.89
C ILE A 187 -0.53 6.99 10.76
N GLY A 188 -1.69 7.37 10.23
CA GLY A 188 -2.64 8.17 10.98
C GLY A 188 -3.98 8.35 10.30
N LEU A 189 -4.85 9.15 10.89
CA LEU A 189 -6.13 9.52 10.30
C LEU A 189 -5.97 10.83 9.51
N TRP A 190 -6.38 10.80 8.25
CA TRP A 190 -6.46 11.97 7.40
C TRP A 190 -7.90 12.44 7.26
N GLN A 191 -8.16 13.68 7.69
CA GLN A 191 -9.50 14.26 7.67
C GLN A 191 -9.67 15.17 6.45
N GLY A 192 -10.75 14.97 5.72
CA GLY A 192 -11.17 15.78 4.61
C GLY A 192 -11.92 17.06 5.01
N VAL A 193 -12.29 17.85 4.03
CA VAL A 193 -12.94 19.18 4.21
C VAL A 193 -14.31 19.12 4.85
N ASP A 194 -15.00 17.99 4.73
CA ASP A 194 -16.33 17.73 5.28
C ASP A 194 -16.31 16.98 6.62
N GLY A 195 -15.11 16.72 7.17
CA GLY A 195 -14.92 15.96 8.39
C GLY A 195 -14.82 14.45 8.20
N SER A 196 -15.02 13.92 6.99
CA SER A 196 -14.78 12.52 6.65
C SER A 196 -13.33 12.13 6.95
N ARG A 197 -13.12 10.88 7.35
CA ARG A 197 -11.78 10.40 7.74
C ARG A 197 -11.46 9.07 7.07
N ILE A 198 -10.20 8.92 6.67
CA ILE A 198 -9.63 7.67 6.19
C ILE A 198 -8.31 7.39 6.91
N MET A 199 -7.90 6.14 6.96
CA MET A 199 -6.54 5.79 7.37
C MET A 199 -5.56 6.22 6.28
N ALA A 200 -4.48 6.90 6.65
CA ALA A 200 -3.44 7.30 5.71
C ALA A 200 -2.07 6.75 6.14
N VAL A 201 -1.34 6.21 5.18
CA VAL A 201 0.05 5.80 5.30
C VAL A 201 0.87 6.64 4.35
N MET A 202 1.78 7.43 4.91
CA MET A 202 2.59 8.38 4.15
C MET A 202 3.95 7.82 3.75
N ASP A 203 4.31 6.64 4.20
CA ASP A 203 5.60 5.94 4.00
C ASP A 203 6.76 6.94 3.85
N ALA A 204 7.17 7.52 4.96
CA ALA A 204 8.08 8.67 5.04
C ALA A 204 9.52 8.38 4.59
N HIS A 205 9.77 7.20 4.03
CA HIS A 205 11.09 6.69 3.72
C HIS A 205 11.46 6.85 2.25
N ASN A 206 12.61 6.31 1.89
CA ASN A 206 13.10 6.39 0.52
C ASN A 206 12.14 5.69 -0.45
N TYR A 207 11.82 6.36 -1.55
CA TYR A 207 11.03 5.82 -2.65
C TYR A 207 11.55 4.48 -3.21
N THR A 208 12.85 4.22 -3.05
CA THR A 208 13.46 2.94 -3.41
C THR A 208 14.17 2.35 -2.21
N THR A 209 13.72 1.22 -1.74
CA THR A 209 14.35 0.50 -0.62
C THR A 209 15.26 -0.60 -1.13
N LYS A 210 16.45 -0.72 -0.54
CA LYS A 210 17.46 -1.70 -0.91
C LYS A 210 17.61 -2.80 0.14
N TRP A 211 16.52 -3.28 0.70
CA TRP A 211 16.57 -4.33 1.75
C TRP A 211 16.77 -5.74 1.18
N ARG A 212 17.57 -5.90 0.17
CA ARG A 212 17.63 -7.16 -0.59
C ARG A 212 18.18 -8.36 0.18
N TYR A 213 18.88 -8.13 1.30
CA TYR A 213 19.61 -9.19 2.03
C TYR A 213 19.67 -8.95 3.52
N GLU A 214 18.81 -8.10 4.08
CA GLU A 214 18.82 -7.79 5.51
C GLU A 214 17.84 -8.67 6.26
N ASP A 215 18.25 -9.12 7.44
CA ASP A 215 17.32 -9.69 8.41
C ASP A 215 16.51 -8.54 9.03
N LEU A 216 15.30 -8.34 8.51
CA LEU A 216 14.43 -7.24 8.91
C LEU A 216 14.00 -7.34 10.38
N SER A 217 14.06 -8.53 10.99
CA SER A 217 13.74 -8.73 12.41
C SER A 217 14.69 -7.98 13.34
N HIS A 218 15.90 -7.70 12.89
CA HIS A 218 16.94 -6.97 13.61
C HIS A 218 17.21 -5.57 13.07
N SER A 219 16.42 -5.11 12.10
CA SER A 219 16.60 -3.79 11.49
C SER A 219 16.37 -2.66 12.50
N LYS A 220 17.46 -2.01 12.91
CA LYS A 220 17.38 -0.82 13.77
C LYS A 220 16.55 0.30 13.11
N TYR A 221 16.64 0.45 11.81
CA TYR A 221 15.89 1.42 11.05
C TYR A 221 14.36 1.23 11.21
N LEU A 222 13.86 -0.01 11.04
CA LEU A 222 12.44 -0.32 11.25
C LEU A 222 12.01 -0.11 12.71
N GLN A 223 12.88 -0.45 13.66
CA GLN A 223 12.61 -0.24 15.08
C GLN A 223 12.51 1.25 15.43
N ASP A 224 13.46 2.06 14.95
CA ASP A 224 13.46 3.52 15.18
C ASP A 224 12.21 4.20 14.61
N ILE A 225 11.76 3.78 13.42
CA ILE A 225 10.54 4.29 12.80
C ILE A 225 9.30 3.88 13.60
N ALA A 226 9.16 2.60 13.90
CA ALA A 226 8.02 2.10 14.63
C ALA A 226 7.87 2.78 15.99
N GLN A 227 8.98 3.00 16.70
CA GLN A 227 9.00 3.71 17.98
C GLN A 227 8.66 5.19 17.87
N SER A 228 8.79 5.78 16.69
CA SER A 228 8.47 7.19 16.44
C SER A 228 6.98 7.47 16.30
N ASN A 229 6.14 6.44 16.19
CA ASN A 229 4.69 6.60 16.04
C ASN A 229 3.91 5.87 17.16
N PRO A 230 2.71 6.36 17.53
CA PRO A 230 1.95 5.84 18.66
C PRO A 230 1.39 4.42 18.45
N LEU A 231 1.45 3.89 17.23
CA LEU A 231 0.97 2.54 16.91
C LEU A 231 2.08 1.49 17.05
N ASN A 232 3.32 1.90 17.31
CA ASN A 232 4.50 1.04 17.34
C ASN A 232 4.58 0.11 16.11
N ALA A 233 4.27 0.67 14.95
CA ALA A 233 4.16 -0.04 13.69
C ALA A 233 4.83 0.73 12.55
N VAL A 234 5.36 0.02 11.59
CA VAL A 234 5.85 0.57 10.34
C VAL A 234 5.14 -0.12 9.17
N TYR A 235 4.79 0.65 8.17
CA TYR A 235 4.27 0.16 6.90
C TYR A 235 5.23 0.60 5.79
N HIS A 236 5.63 -0.34 4.96
CA HIS A 236 6.50 -0.06 3.84
C HIS A 236 6.20 -0.99 2.67
N TYR A 237 6.19 -0.46 1.45
CA TYR A 237 6.07 -1.25 0.22
C TYR A 237 7.29 -1.07 -0.68
N TYR A 238 7.61 -2.11 -1.47
CA TYR A 238 8.79 -2.21 -2.32
C TYR A 238 8.55 -3.09 -3.54
#